data_cbea396e7c0955fb3514736fba798049
#
_entry.id   cbea396e7c0955fb3514736fba798049
#
_cell.length_a   1.000
_cell.length_b   1.000
_cell.length_c   1.000
_cell.angle_alpha   90.00
_cell.angle_beta   90.00
_cell.angle_gamma   90.00
#
_symmetry.space_group_name_H-M   'P 1'
#
loop_
_entity.id
_entity.type
_entity.pdbx_description
1 polymer ?
#
loop_
_entity_poly.entity_id
_entity_poly.type
_entity_poly.pdbx_seq_one_letter_code
_entity_poly.pdbx_strand_id
1 'polypeptide(L)'
;MHCFNLKTEEKFDPKKHVERVLGRVGEGDVTVACWEPGQVSPYHCHPHATEIYFCFEGGGVMKTPTETVEIVPGSFVVHPPGELHEWNTGPKRTLLFRVRYGGEMSGRTKEWPSNPDWKPRPEDAEYFAAR
;
A
#
# COMPACT_ATOMS: atom_id res chain seq x y z
N MET A 1 4.98 -0.95 -25.30
CA MET A 1 4.12 0.03 -24.59
C MET A 1 3.04 -0.72 -23.84
N HIS A 2 2.77 -0.33 -22.61
CA HIS A 2 1.62 -0.82 -21.85
C HIS A 2 0.65 0.34 -21.64
N CYS A 3 -0.63 0.06 -21.88
CA CYS A 3 -1.68 1.05 -21.65
C CYS A 3 -2.82 0.37 -20.88
N PHE A 4 -3.24 0.99 -19.80
CA PHE A 4 -4.33 0.49 -18.97
C PHE A 4 -5.14 1.66 -18.41
N ASN A 5 -6.36 1.37 -18.02
CA ASN A 5 -7.25 2.35 -17.40
C ASN A 5 -7.62 1.84 -16.00
N LEU A 6 -7.35 2.65 -14.98
CA LEU A 6 -7.56 2.24 -13.60
C LEU A 6 -9.01 1.85 -13.31
N LYS A 7 -9.99 2.51 -13.96
CA LYS A 7 -11.40 2.19 -13.77
C LYS A 7 -11.77 0.84 -14.35
N THR A 8 -11.21 0.48 -15.51
CA THR A 8 -11.50 -0.83 -16.12
C THR A 8 -10.75 -1.97 -15.41
N GLU A 9 -9.69 -1.65 -14.69
CA GLU A 9 -8.91 -2.63 -13.93
C GLU A 9 -9.40 -2.80 -12.49
N GLU A 10 -10.36 -2.00 -12.04
CA GLU A 10 -10.83 -2.07 -10.67
C GLU A 10 -11.49 -3.41 -10.34
N LYS A 11 -11.23 -3.91 -9.13
CA LYS A 11 -11.85 -5.11 -8.59
C LYS A 11 -11.84 -5.01 -7.07
N PHE A 12 -13.01 -5.13 -6.46
CA PHE A 12 -13.17 -4.99 -5.01
C PHE A 12 -13.55 -6.31 -4.36
N ASP A 13 -13.17 -6.49 -3.11
CA ASP A 13 -13.53 -7.64 -2.30
C ASP A 13 -13.94 -7.13 -0.90
N PRO A 14 -15.09 -7.56 -0.35
CA PRO A 14 -15.55 -7.09 0.95
C PRO A 14 -14.69 -7.54 2.13
N LYS A 15 -13.87 -8.56 1.96
CA LYS A 15 -13.03 -9.11 3.04
C LYS A 15 -11.70 -8.39 3.19
N LYS A 16 -11.09 -8.01 2.08
CA LYS A 16 -9.79 -7.32 2.06
C LYS A 16 -9.61 -6.59 0.76
N HIS A 17 -8.72 -5.61 0.74
CA HIS A 17 -8.38 -4.89 -0.49
C HIS A 17 -7.83 -5.84 -1.55
N VAL A 18 -7.95 -5.42 -2.81
CA VAL A 18 -7.45 -6.17 -3.96
C VAL A 18 -6.33 -5.39 -4.62
N GLU A 19 -5.20 -6.04 -4.82
CA GLU A 19 -4.08 -5.49 -5.57
C GLU A 19 -3.97 -6.23 -6.91
N ARG A 20 -3.91 -5.45 -8.00
CA ARG A 20 -3.73 -6.00 -9.34
C ARG A 20 -2.47 -5.40 -9.94
N VAL A 21 -1.47 -6.25 -10.15
CA VAL A 21 -0.23 -5.84 -10.80
C VAL A 21 -0.50 -5.66 -12.29
N LEU A 22 -0.29 -4.45 -12.79
CA LEU A 22 -0.57 -4.09 -14.17
C LEU A 22 0.67 -4.16 -15.07
N GLY A 23 1.87 -4.10 -14.48
CA GLY A 23 3.11 -4.15 -15.23
C GLY A 23 4.33 -4.12 -14.33
N ARG A 24 5.49 -4.14 -14.95
CA ARG A 24 6.81 -4.17 -14.28
C ARG A 24 7.55 -2.87 -14.52
N VAL A 25 8.32 -2.45 -13.50
CA VAL A 25 9.25 -1.31 -13.57
C VAL A 25 10.55 -1.79 -12.95
N GLY A 26 11.52 -2.21 -13.79
CA GLY A 26 12.73 -2.88 -13.29
C GLY A 26 12.36 -4.12 -12.48
N GLU A 27 12.83 -4.21 -11.25
CA GLU A 27 12.48 -5.29 -10.31
C GLU A 27 11.15 -5.04 -9.60
N GLY A 28 10.57 -3.85 -9.77
CA GLY A 28 9.32 -3.46 -9.13
C GLY A 28 8.10 -3.62 -10.03
N ASP A 29 7.02 -2.96 -9.64
CA ASP A 29 5.74 -3.08 -10.32
C ASP A 29 4.94 -1.77 -10.30
N VAL A 30 3.94 -1.72 -11.20
CA VAL A 30 2.87 -0.75 -11.18
C VAL A 30 1.57 -1.51 -10.91
N THR A 31 0.81 -1.04 -9.94
CA THR A 31 -0.31 -1.79 -9.37
C THR A 31 -1.50 -0.85 -9.14
N VAL A 32 -2.70 -1.33 -9.40
CA VAL A 32 -3.91 -0.69 -8.88
C VAL A 32 -4.34 -1.42 -7.61
N ALA A 33 -4.51 -0.66 -6.54
CA ALA A 33 -5.00 -1.16 -5.27
C ALA A 33 -6.43 -0.65 -5.06
N CYS A 34 -7.35 -1.57 -4.87
CA CYS A 34 -8.79 -1.30 -4.79
C CYS A 34 -9.28 -1.57 -3.37
N TRP A 35 -9.85 -0.56 -2.76
CA TRP A 35 -10.21 -0.57 -1.34
C TRP A 35 -11.70 -0.30 -1.15
N GLU A 36 -12.38 -1.20 -0.44
CA GLU A 36 -13.72 -0.92 0.05
C GLU A 36 -13.66 0.05 1.25
N PRO A 37 -14.73 0.81 1.53
CA PRO A 37 -14.74 1.71 2.67
C PRO A 37 -14.27 1.04 3.96
N GLY A 38 -13.42 1.71 4.73
CA GLY A 38 -12.96 1.26 6.03
C GLY A 38 -11.87 0.18 6.02
N GLN A 39 -11.47 -0.34 4.88
CA GLN A 39 -10.38 -1.32 4.81
C GLN A 39 -9.04 -0.67 5.16
N VAL A 40 -8.21 -1.41 5.88
CA VAL A 40 -6.94 -0.93 6.42
C VAL A 40 -5.81 -1.83 5.98
N SER A 41 -4.71 -1.24 5.56
CA SER A 41 -3.50 -1.99 5.19
C SER A 41 -2.74 -2.48 6.42
N PRO A 42 -1.84 -3.45 6.25
CA PRO A 42 -0.83 -3.70 7.28
C PRO A 42 -0.02 -2.42 7.57
N TYR A 43 0.44 -2.30 8.80
CA TYR A 43 1.46 -1.32 9.17
C TYR A 43 2.81 -1.93 8.82
N HIS A 44 3.39 -1.47 7.73
CA HIS A 44 4.51 -2.17 7.08
C HIS A 44 5.47 -1.20 6.39
N CYS A 45 6.59 -1.74 5.95
CA CYS A 45 7.56 -1.03 5.12
C CYS A 45 8.17 -1.95 4.08
N HIS A 46 8.84 -1.36 3.10
CA HIS A 46 9.67 -2.07 2.13
C HIS A 46 11.11 -1.56 2.29
N PRO A 47 11.99 -2.31 3.00
CA PRO A 47 13.32 -1.82 3.35
C PRO A 47 14.19 -1.38 2.18
N HIS A 48 14.01 -1.98 1.00
CA HIS A 48 14.86 -1.74 -0.16
C HIS A 48 14.10 -1.20 -1.37
N ALA A 49 12.90 -0.70 -1.16
CA ALA A 49 12.08 -0.15 -2.23
C ALA A 49 11.46 1.19 -1.86
N THR A 50 11.32 2.03 -2.86
CA THR A 50 10.49 3.24 -2.78
C THR A 50 9.08 2.87 -3.22
N GLU A 51 8.08 3.35 -2.50
CA GLU A 51 6.68 3.24 -2.91
C GLU A 51 6.09 4.61 -3.19
N ILE A 52 5.38 4.70 -4.29
CA ILE A 52 4.64 5.91 -4.67
C ILE A 52 3.18 5.52 -4.76
N TYR A 53 2.32 6.25 -4.04
CA TYR A 53 0.87 6.10 -4.13
C TYR A 53 0.26 7.36 -4.72
N PHE A 54 -0.60 7.18 -5.69
CA PHE A 54 -1.42 8.24 -6.27
C PHE A 54 -2.88 7.88 -6.05
N CYS A 55 -3.64 8.78 -5.41
CA CYS A 55 -5.08 8.58 -5.22
C CYS A 55 -5.81 9.03 -6.49
N PHE A 56 -6.40 8.07 -7.17
CA PHE A 56 -7.19 8.34 -8.39
C PHE A 56 -8.65 8.63 -8.05
N GLU A 57 -9.21 7.91 -7.07
CA GLU A 57 -10.63 8.00 -6.71
C GLU A 57 -10.79 7.65 -5.23
N GLY A 58 -11.76 8.26 -4.56
CA GLY A 58 -12.05 8.00 -3.16
C GLY A 58 -11.17 8.81 -2.22
N GLY A 59 -10.50 8.15 -1.30
CA GLY A 59 -9.60 8.78 -0.34
C GLY A 59 -9.60 8.12 1.03
N GLY A 60 -8.83 8.67 1.92
CA GLY A 60 -8.66 8.18 3.28
C GLY A 60 -7.50 8.86 3.97
N VAL A 61 -6.75 8.10 4.76
CA VAL A 61 -5.65 8.63 5.57
C VAL A 61 -4.41 7.74 5.41
N MET A 62 -3.27 8.36 5.15
CA MET A 62 -1.97 7.69 5.18
C MET A 62 -1.25 8.08 6.47
N LYS A 63 -0.76 7.08 7.19
CA LYS A 63 -0.05 7.28 8.46
C LYS A 63 1.37 6.77 8.38
N THR A 64 2.28 7.53 9.00
CA THR A 64 3.66 7.11 9.29
C THR A 64 3.89 7.27 10.79
N PRO A 65 5.05 6.87 11.34
CA PRO A 65 5.33 7.08 12.76
C PRO A 65 5.30 8.54 13.21
N THR A 66 5.52 9.48 12.28
CA THR A 66 5.67 10.91 12.62
C THR A 66 4.53 11.79 12.13
N GLU A 67 3.69 11.30 11.23
CA GLU A 67 2.63 12.13 10.67
C GLU A 67 1.44 11.33 10.15
N THR A 68 0.33 12.03 10.01
CA THR A 68 -0.92 11.51 9.45
C THR A 68 -1.39 12.51 8.42
N VAL A 69 -1.64 12.05 7.20
CA VAL A 69 -2.01 12.91 6.08
C VAL A 69 -3.34 12.46 5.49
N GLU A 70 -4.25 13.41 5.27
CA GLU A 70 -5.48 13.16 4.54
C GLU A 70 -5.16 13.02 3.05
N ILE A 71 -5.72 11.98 2.44
CA ILE A 71 -5.53 11.65 1.02
C ILE A 71 -6.86 11.83 0.30
N VAL A 72 -6.85 12.63 -0.75
CA VAL A 72 -8.00 12.90 -1.61
C VAL A 72 -7.61 12.65 -3.06
N PRO A 73 -8.58 12.58 -4.01
CA PRO A 73 -8.24 12.40 -5.42
C PRO A 73 -7.23 13.45 -5.89
N GLY A 74 -6.15 12.98 -6.53
CA GLY A 74 -5.03 13.82 -6.92
C GLY A 74 -3.87 13.86 -5.92
N SER A 75 -4.08 13.36 -4.69
CA SER A 75 -2.99 13.27 -3.71
C SER A 75 -1.92 12.28 -4.15
N PHE A 76 -0.70 12.61 -3.82
CA PHE A 76 0.49 11.86 -4.20
C PHE A 76 1.38 11.70 -2.98
N VAL A 77 1.77 10.45 -2.67
CA VAL A 77 2.61 10.14 -1.51
C VAL A 77 3.82 9.35 -1.97
N VAL A 78 4.99 9.72 -1.46
CA VAL A 78 6.23 8.98 -1.70
C VAL A 78 6.75 8.45 -0.37
N HIS A 79 6.88 7.14 -0.26
CA HIS A 79 7.51 6.49 0.88
C HIS A 79 8.93 6.08 0.50
N PRO A 80 9.97 6.70 1.09
CA PRO A 80 11.33 6.25 0.88
C PRO A 80 11.55 4.85 1.43
N PRO A 81 12.63 4.16 1.03
CA PRO A 81 12.91 2.81 1.53
C PRO A 81 12.89 2.74 3.06
N GLY A 82 12.17 1.78 3.60
CA GLY A 82 12.12 1.52 5.03
C GLY A 82 11.11 2.35 5.82
N GLU A 83 10.41 3.30 5.20
CA GLU A 83 9.41 4.08 5.92
C GLU A 83 8.18 3.24 6.23
N LEU A 84 7.87 3.10 7.54
CA LEU A 84 6.63 2.46 7.99
C LEU A 84 5.43 3.30 7.61
N HIS A 85 4.40 2.64 7.07
CA HIS A 85 3.16 3.34 6.74
C HIS A 85 1.95 2.42 6.81
N GLU A 86 0.78 3.03 6.97
CA GLU A 86 -0.51 2.36 7.01
C GLU A 86 -1.53 3.19 6.25
N TRP A 87 -2.30 2.53 5.38
CA TRP A 87 -3.41 3.13 4.68
C TRP A 87 -4.72 2.81 5.38
N ASN A 88 -5.55 3.83 5.62
CA ASN A 88 -6.89 3.70 6.16
C ASN A 88 -7.89 4.30 5.17
N THR A 89 -8.70 3.45 4.56
CA THR A 89 -9.70 3.89 3.58
C THR A 89 -10.82 4.65 4.28
N GLY A 90 -11.23 5.78 3.69
CA GLY A 90 -12.35 6.57 4.14
C GLY A 90 -13.71 5.97 3.79
N PRO A 91 -14.77 6.79 3.74
CA PRO A 91 -16.15 6.31 3.56
C PRO A 91 -16.51 5.92 2.12
N LYS A 92 -15.60 6.07 1.17
CA LYS A 92 -15.83 5.77 -0.25
C LYS A 92 -14.88 4.70 -0.74
N ARG A 93 -15.31 3.92 -1.74
CA ARG A 93 -14.42 3.06 -2.50
C ARG A 93 -13.25 3.87 -3.02
N THR A 94 -12.05 3.32 -2.93
CA THR A 94 -10.83 4.03 -3.26
C THR A 94 -9.99 3.24 -4.25
N LEU A 95 -9.46 3.94 -5.23
CA LEU A 95 -8.47 3.43 -6.18
C LEU A 95 -7.16 4.18 -5.93
N LEU A 96 -6.14 3.43 -5.53
CA LEU A 96 -4.77 3.93 -5.42
C LEU A 96 -3.93 3.29 -6.52
N PHE A 97 -3.26 4.13 -7.29
CA PHE A 97 -2.23 3.67 -8.20
C PHE A 97 -0.92 3.64 -7.44
N ARG A 98 -0.22 2.51 -7.48
CA ARG A 98 1.04 2.35 -6.77
C ARG A 98 2.17 2.00 -7.73
N VAL A 99 3.30 2.66 -7.56
CA VAL A 99 4.57 2.30 -8.19
C VAL A 99 5.51 1.89 -7.07
N ARG A 100 6.14 0.73 -7.23
CA ARG A 100 7.15 0.25 -6.30
C ARG A 100 8.39 -0.12 -7.09
N TYR A 101 9.54 0.43 -6.72
CA TYR A 101 10.80 0.17 -7.39
C TYR A 101 11.97 0.22 -6.42
N GLY A 102 13.05 -0.49 -6.75
CA GLY A 102 14.25 -0.56 -5.93
C GLY A 102 15.03 -1.82 -6.19
N GLY A 103 15.93 -2.16 -5.27
CA GLY A 103 16.77 -3.35 -5.40
C GLY A 103 16.03 -4.66 -5.14
N GLU A 104 14.99 -4.60 -4.30
CA GLU A 104 14.25 -5.79 -3.88
C GLU A 104 12.92 -5.32 -3.25
N MET A 105 11.84 -6.07 -3.52
CA MET A 105 10.47 -5.61 -3.22
C MET A 105 9.88 -6.17 -1.92
N SER A 106 10.59 -7.04 -1.20
CA SER A 106 10.01 -7.66 -0.01
C SER A 106 9.61 -6.65 1.06
N GLY A 107 8.49 -6.92 1.72
CA GLY A 107 7.98 -6.09 2.80
C GLY A 107 8.29 -6.67 4.17
N ARG A 108 8.18 -5.82 5.18
CA ARG A 108 8.21 -6.19 6.60
C ARG A 108 6.99 -5.60 7.28
N THR A 109 6.18 -6.45 7.88
CA THR A 109 4.95 -6.04 8.53
C THR A 109 5.13 -6.05 10.05
N LYS A 110 4.85 -4.91 10.67
CA LYS A 110 4.95 -4.76 12.12
C LYS A 110 3.68 -5.21 12.82
N GLU A 111 2.52 -4.83 12.28
CA GLU A 111 1.23 -5.21 12.82
C GLU A 111 0.15 -5.07 11.74
N TRP A 112 -0.95 -5.76 11.93
CA TRP A 112 -2.12 -5.64 11.05
C TRP A 112 -3.39 -5.76 11.89
N PRO A 113 -3.79 -4.67 12.59
CA PRO A 113 -4.89 -4.73 13.55
C PRO A 113 -6.24 -5.16 12.97
N SER A 114 -6.50 -4.88 11.69
CA SER A 114 -7.76 -5.25 11.04
C SER A 114 -7.80 -6.70 10.55
N ASN A 115 -6.71 -7.44 10.68
CA ASN A 115 -6.64 -8.86 10.30
C ASN A 115 -6.36 -9.74 11.54
N PRO A 116 -7.39 -10.32 12.15
CA PRO A 116 -7.21 -11.11 13.38
C PRO A 116 -6.40 -12.39 13.18
N ASP A 117 -6.27 -12.85 11.94
CA ASP A 117 -5.53 -14.08 11.61
C ASP A 117 -4.05 -13.83 11.31
N TRP A 118 -3.66 -12.55 11.23
CA TRP A 118 -2.26 -12.21 10.93
C TRP A 118 -1.34 -12.55 12.11
N LYS A 119 -0.18 -13.11 11.80
CA LYS A 119 0.91 -13.36 12.73
C LYS A 119 2.22 -12.93 12.11
N PRO A 120 3.16 -12.37 12.90
CA PRO A 120 4.45 -11.98 12.36
C PRO A 120 5.23 -13.19 11.89
N ARG A 121 5.84 -13.07 10.72
CA ARG A 121 6.79 -14.06 10.21
C ARG A 121 8.12 -13.89 10.97
N PRO A 122 9.00 -14.91 10.99
CA PRO A 122 10.32 -14.77 11.61
C PRO A 122 11.10 -13.55 11.11
N GLU A 123 11.09 -13.30 9.81
CA GLU A 123 11.78 -12.15 9.22
C GLU A 123 11.20 -10.81 9.64
N ASP A 124 9.89 -10.74 9.90
CA ASP A 124 9.25 -9.52 10.41
C ASP A 124 9.70 -9.26 11.85
N ALA A 125 9.62 -10.28 12.70
CA ALA A 125 10.02 -10.17 14.10
C ALA A 125 11.49 -9.79 14.24
N GLU A 126 12.36 -10.40 13.46
CA GLU A 126 13.79 -10.10 13.46
C GLU A 126 14.06 -8.65 13.03
N TYR A 127 13.42 -8.22 11.94
CA TYR A 127 13.59 -6.86 11.42
C TYR A 127 13.24 -5.80 12.47
N PHE A 128 12.07 -5.92 13.10
CA PHE A 128 11.60 -4.91 14.04
C PHE A 128 12.27 -5.02 15.43
N ALA A 129 12.77 -6.17 15.81
CA ALA A 129 13.54 -6.32 17.07
C ALA A 129 14.88 -5.59 17.01
N ALA A 130 15.47 -5.45 15.84
CA ALA A 130 16.77 -4.80 15.64
C ALA A 130 16.68 -3.27 15.48
N ARG A 131 15.47 -2.67 15.58
CA ARG A 131 15.25 -1.23 15.30
C ARG A 131 14.61 -0.46 16.43
#